data_3be7d6532234e9ec97fd66b816837ed3
#
_entry.id   3be7d6532234e9ec97fd66b816837ed3
#
_cell.length_a   1.000
_cell.length_b   1.000
_cell.length_c   1.000
_cell.angle_alpha   90.00
_cell.angle_beta   90.00
_cell.angle_gamma   90.00
#
_symmetry.space_group_name_H-M   'P 1'
#
loop_
_entity.id
_entity.type
_entity.pdbx_description
1 polymer ?
#
loop_
_entity_poly.entity_id
_entity_poly.type
_entity_poly.pdbx_seq_one_letter_code
_entity_poly.pdbx_strand_id
1 'polypeptide(L)'
;MSFFQTLLRPDREDDPDRGQVVHAANLLQVGEFQLLQLAFADWHGREMTQEEQSLHFDAFFLHGQTPSYLRHYARRIIAEEAAGTLEAGASQFHRYDNDYFRSRLPDGMRKFLVAVTLVVGFVGGSIAMASYTVKQTGACIDTTPPCFTKAELPDSD
;
A
#
# COMPACT_ATOMS: atom_id res chain seq x y z
N MET A 1 28.66 -17.15 13.31
CA MET A 1 27.32 -16.66 12.99
C MET A 1 27.29 -16.35 11.51
N SER A 2 26.35 -16.92 10.76
CA SER A 2 26.33 -16.80 9.29
C SER A 2 25.69 -15.47 8.87
N PHE A 3 26.35 -14.72 8.00
CA PHE A 3 25.87 -13.47 7.41
C PHE A 3 24.43 -13.58 6.85
N PHE A 4 24.07 -14.73 6.30
CA PHE A 4 22.73 -15.01 5.83
C PHE A 4 21.66 -15.09 6.91
N GLN A 5 22.02 -15.49 8.14
CA GLN A 5 21.05 -15.49 9.25
C GLN A 5 20.73 -14.08 9.71
N THR A 6 21.69 -13.17 9.66
CA THR A 6 21.47 -11.75 9.98
C THR A 6 20.61 -11.06 8.92
N LEU A 7 20.76 -11.44 7.65
CA LEU A 7 20.00 -10.86 6.54
C LEU A 7 18.54 -11.38 6.47
N LEU A 8 18.32 -12.63 6.89
CA LEU A 8 16.98 -13.25 6.90
C LEU A 8 16.19 -12.98 8.20
N ARG A 9 16.85 -12.44 9.23
CA ARG A 9 16.24 -12.05 10.49
C ARG A 9 16.81 -10.70 10.94
N PRO A 10 16.57 -9.61 10.19
CA PRO A 10 17.08 -8.28 10.56
C PRO A 10 16.51 -7.80 11.90
N ASP A 11 15.32 -8.27 12.28
CA ASP A 11 14.56 -7.80 13.44
C ASP A 11 14.46 -8.86 14.53
N ARG A 12 15.53 -9.59 14.81
CA ARG A 12 15.55 -10.37 16.04
C ARG A 12 15.76 -9.40 17.19
N GLU A 13 14.67 -8.79 17.58
CA GLU A 13 14.59 -7.96 18.76
C GLU A 13 14.92 -8.80 19.98
N ASP A 14 16.09 -8.53 20.54
CA ASP A 14 16.49 -9.10 21.83
C ASP A 14 15.63 -8.51 22.97
N ASP A 15 14.82 -7.47 22.69
CA ASP A 15 13.87 -6.84 23.61
C ASP A 15 12.43 -7.34 23.36
N PRO A 16 11.89 -8.19 24.28
CA PRO A 16 10.53 -8.70 24.17
C PRO A 16 9.46 -7.60 24.23
N ASP A 17 9.76 -6.46 24.85
CA ASP A 17 8.83 -5.33 24.93
C ASP A 17 8.66 -4.63 23.57
N ARG A 18 9.74 -4.54 22.80
CA ARG A 18 9.67 -3.99 21.44
C ARG A 18 8.92 -4.90 20.49
N GLY A 19 9.10 -6.22 20.61
CA GLY A 19 8.33 -7.20 19.83
C GLY A 19 6.81 -7.06 20.06
N GLN A 20 6.37 -6.76 21.29
CA GLN A 20 4.96 -6.48 21.58
C GLN A 20 4.46 -5.20 20.91
N VAL A 21 5.30 -4.16 20.86
CA VAL A 21 4.96 -2.89 20.19
C VAL A 21 4.78 -3.10 18.69
N VAL A 22 5.72 -3.80 18.04
CA VAL A 22 5.64 -4.13 16.60
C VAL A 22 4.40 -4.98 16.32
N HIS A 23 4.11 -5.97 17.17
CA HIS A 23 2.91 -6.78 17.01
C HIS A 23 1.62 -5.96 17.12
N ALA A 24 1.50 -5.09 18.13
CA ALA A 24 0.35 -4.22 18.29
C ALA A 24 0.18 -3.23 17.11
N ALA A 25 1.29 -2.67 16.59
CA ALA A 25 1.27 -1.80 15.43
C ALA A 25 0.76 -2.53 14.18
N ASN A 26 1.20 -3.78 13.97
CA ASN A 26 0.74 -4.62 12.88
C ASN A 26 -0.75 -4.98 12.99
N LEU A 27 -1.25 -5.29 14.19
CA LEU A 27 -2.67 -5.56 14.42
C LEU A 27 -3.56 -4.37 14.05
N LEU A 28 -3.14 -3.16 14.40
CA LEU A 28 -3.84 -1.92 14.07
C LEU A 28 -3.56 -1.43 12.65
N GLN A 29 -2.60 -2.03 11.93
CA GLN A 29 -2.13 -1.58 10.61
C GLN A 29 -1.62 -0.13 10.62
N VAL A 30 -0.94 0.26 11.69
CA VAL A 30 -0.33 1.61 11.85
C VAL A 30 1.18 1.48 11.97
N GLY A 31 1.89 2.59 11.73
CA GLY A 31 3.34 2.64 11.97
C GLY A 31 3.67 2.63 13.45
N GLU A 32 4.85 2.12 13.85
CA GLU A 32 5.31 2.11 15.25
C GLU A 32 5.32 3.50 15.87
N PHE A 33 5.67 4.53 15.08
CA PHE A 33 5.65 5.92 15.55
C PHE A 33 4.23 6.42 15.78
N GLN A 34 3.28 6.03 14.93
CA GLN A 34 1.86 6.35 15.14
C GLN A 34 1.33 5.67 16.39
N LEU A 35 1.73 4.40 16.64
CA LEU A 35 1.37 3.72 17.87
C LEU A 35 1.95 4.43 19.11
N LEU A 36 3.19 4.93 19.02
CA LEU A 36 3.81 5.73 20.08
C LEU A 36 3.01 7.01 20.36
N GLN A 37 2.56 7.72 19.31
CA GLN A 37 1.73 8.93 19.45
C GLN A 37 0.35 8.60 20.06
N LEU A 38 -0.28 7.50 19.63
CA LEU A 38 -1.56 7.03 20.18
C LEU A 38 -1.43 6.67 21.66
N ALA A 39 -0.39 5.92 22.03
CA ALA A 39 -0.13 5.53 23.40
C ALA A 39 0.14 6.74 24.31
N PHE A 40 0.89 7.73 23.81
CA PHE A 40 1.14 8.97 24.54
C PHE A 40 -0.16 9.76 24.78
N ALA A 41 -0.96 9.91 23.72
CA ALA A 41 -2.22 10.64 23.81
C ALA A 41 -3.22 9.95 24.76
N ASP A 42 -3.27 8.62 24.75
CA ASP A 42 -4.09 7.82 25.66
C ASP A 42 -3.66 8.01 27.13
N TRP A 43 -2.35 8.02 27.37
CA TRP A 43 -1.79 8.13 28.74
C TRP A 43 -1.85 9.55 29.31
N HIS A 44 -1.53 10.55 28.50
CA HIS A 44 -1.42 11.94 28.94
C HIS A 44 -2.68 12.77 28.69
N GLY A 45 -3.67 12.24 27.96
CA GLY A 45 -4.89 12.95 27.59
C GLY A 45 -4.68 14.12 26.62
N ARG A 46 -3.50 14.22 25.99
CA ARG A 46 -3.12 15.26 25.03
C ARG A 46 -2.20 14.72 23.96
N GLU A 47 -2.09 15.40 22.86
CA GLU A 47 -1.12 15.09 21.82
C GLU A 47 0.30 15.51 22.20
N MET A 48 1.30 14.86 21.60
CA MET A 48 2.71 15.23 21.73
C MET A 48 2.97 16.57 21.06
N THR A 49 3.74 17.43 21.68
CA THR A 49 4.36 18.58 21.02
C THR A 49 5.44 18.14 20.05
N GLN A 50 5.84 19.00 19.12
CA GLN A 50 6.89 18.67 18.15
C GLN A 50 8.24 18.37 18.81
N GLU A 51 8.56 19.03 19.92
CA GLU A 51 9.76 18.78 20.70
C GLU A 51 9.72 17.40 21.38
N GLU A 52 8.57 17.04 21.96
CA GLU A 52 8.35 15.73 22.58
C GLU A 52 8.40 14.62 21.52
N GLN A 53 7.85 14.87 20.32
CA GLN A 53 7.91 13.90 19.22
C GLN A 53 9.34 13.56 18.84
N SER A 54 10.22 14.57 18.69
CA SER A 54 11.63 14.32 18.37
C SER A 54 12.35 13.60 19.50
N LEU A 55 12.12 13.99 20.75
CA LEU A 55 12.74 13.37 21.93
C LEU A 55 12.34 11.89 22.06
N HIS A 56 11.05 11.59 21.96
CA HIS A 56 10.54 10.22 22.07
C HIS A 56 10.90 9.37 20.84
N PHE A 57 10.97 9.96 19.65
CA PHE A 57 11.46 9.31 18.45
C PHE A 57 12.92 8.85 18.63
N ASP A 58 13.79 9.75 19.04
CA ASP A 58 15.21 9.45 19.25
C ASP A 58 15.38 8.36 20.34
N ALA A 59 14.68 8.50 21.47
CA ALA A 59 14.75 7.53 22.55
C ALA A 59 14.30 6.12 22.12
N PHE A 60 13.20 6.04 21.37
CA PHE A 60 12.63 4.76 20.95
C PHE A 60 13.38 4.13 19.77
N PHE A 61 13.61 4.89 18.68
CA PHE A 61 14.18 4.33 17.46
C PHE A 61 15.71 4.26 17.45
N LEU A 62 16.39 5.24 18.06
CA LEU A 62 17.85 5.28 18.06
C LEU A 62 18.46 4.61 19.29
N HIS A 63 17.78 4.69 20.44
CA HIS A 63 18.32 4.16 21.69
C HIS A 63 17.60 2.90 22.19
N GLY A 64 16.57 2.42 21.47
CA GLY A 64 15.83 1.20 21.81
C GLY A 64 15.05 1.28 23.12
N GLN A 65 14.80 2.48 23.65
CA GLN A 65 14.10 2.67 24.92
C GLN A 65 12.60 2.61 24.71
N THR A 66 11.95 1.53 25.15
CA THR A 66 10.51 1.38 25.08
C THR A 66 9.83 2.01 26.31
N PRO A 67 9.08 3.13 26.16
CA PRO A 67 8.42 3.79 27.27
C PRO A 67 7.35 2.90 27.92
N SER A 68 7.14 3.05 29.23
CA SER A 68 6.17 2.25 29.98
C SER A 68 4.72 2.40 29.48
N TYR A 69 4.31 3.61 29.09
CA TYR A 69 2.98 3.86 28.54
C TYR A 69 2.76 3.15 27.19
N LEU A 70 3.80 3.07 26.35
CA LEU A 70 3.74 2.37 25.07
C LEU A 70 3.60 0.85 25.27
N ARG A 71 4.33 0.27 26.23
CA ARG A 71 4.20 -1.15 26.61
C ARG A 71 2.80 -1.47 27.10
N HIS A 72 2.26 -0.61 27.97
CA HIS A 72 0.89 -0.77 28.49
C HIS A 72 -0.15 -0.74 27.38
N TYR A 73 0.00 0.21 26.47
CA TYR A 73 -0.90 0.37 25.34
C TYR A 73 -0.83 -0.84 24.39
N ALA A 74 0.37 -1.29 24.05
CA ALA A 74 0.58 -2.45 23.18
C ALA A 74 -0.04 -3.73 23.78
N ARG A 75 0.17 -3.98 25.08
CA ARG A 75 -0.43 -5.13 25.76
C ARG A 75 -1.96 -5.07 25.79
N ARG A 76 -2.53 -3.89 25.95
CA ARG A 76 -4.00 -3.71 25.87
C ARG A 76 -4.52 -4.09 24.49
N ILE A 77 -3.92 -3.59 23.42
CA ILE A 77 -4.31 -3.93 22.04
C ILE A 77 -4.23 -5.42 21.78
N ILE A 78 -3.14 -6.08 22.19
CA ILE A 78 -2.97 -7.52 22.04
C ILE A 78 -4.04 -8.30 22.84
N ALA A 79 -4.38 -7.82 24.04
CA ALA A 79 -5.42 -8.45 24.86
C ALA A 79 -6.83 -8.28 24.25
N GLU A 80 -7.14 -7.11 23.69
CA GLU A 80 -8.40 -6.83 22.97
C GLU A 80 -8.52 -7.72 21.72
N GLU A 81 -7.44 -7.93 20.97
CA GLU A 81 -7.41 -8.87 19.85
C GLU A 81 -7.67 -10.30 20.32
N ALA A 82 -6.97 -10.76 21.34
CA ALA A 82 -7.16 -12.09 21.89
C ALA A 82 -8.59 -12.35 22.42
N ALA A 83 -9.27 -11.29 22.89
CA ALA A 83 -10.67 -11.31 23.30
C ALA A 83 -11.65 -11.19 22.13
N GLY A 84 -11.19 -10.91 20.91
CA GLY A 84 -12.04 -10.68 19.73
C GLY A 84 -12.85 -9.37 19.78
N THR A 85 -12.41 -8.42 20.61
CA THR A 85 -13.09 -7.13 20.80
C THR A 85 -12.39 -5.96 20.08
N LEU A 86 -11.22 -6.21 19.47
CA LEU A 86 -10.45 -5.19 18.79
C LEU A 86 -11.11 -4.76 17.47
N GLU A 87 -11.51 -3.52 17.38
CA GLU A 87 -11.95 -2.89 16.13
C GLU A 87 -10.76 -2.14 15.48
N ALA A 88 -9.82 -2.87 14.89
CA ALA A 88 -8.60 -2.31 14.30
C ALA A 88 -8.86 -1.17 13.29
N GLY A 89 -10.01 -1.20 12.63
CA GLY A 89 -10.43 -0.17 11.66
C GLY A 89 -11.10 1.06 12.27
N ALA A 90 -11.17 1.20 13.59
CA ALA A 90 -11.78 2.36 14.23
C ALA A 90 -10.95 3.63 13.96
N SER A 91 -11.64 4.74 13.67
CA SER A 91 -11.01 6.02 13.31
C SER A 91 -10.06 6.57 14.36
N GLN A 92 -10.25 6.19 15.64
CA GLN A 92 -9.39 6.58 16.74
C GLN A 92 -7.95 6.10 16.61
N PHE A 93 -7.72 4.94 15.96
CA PHE A 93 -6.38 4.39 15.75
C PHE A 93 -5.68 4.99 14.53
N HIS A 94 -6.44 5.52 13.58
CA HIS A 94 -5.92 6.04 12.30
C HIS A 94 -5.92 7.57 12.21
N ARG A 95 -6.06 8.28 13.33
CA ARG A 95 -6.15 9.75 13.32
C ARG A 95 -4.89 10.47 12.81
N TYR A 96 -3.74 9.81 12.85
CA TYR A 96 -2.48 10.34 12.33
C TYR A 96 -2.16 9.82 10.93
N ASP A 97 -3.00 8.97 10.36
CA ASP A 97 -2.82 8.40 9.04
C ASP A 97 -3.73 9.12 8.02
N ASN A 98 -3.18 10.14 7.37
CA ASN A 98 -3.90 10.89 6.34
C ASN A 98 -4.26 10.04 5.12
N ASP A 99 -3.53 8.94 4.86
CA ASP A 99 -3.75 8.07 3.71
C ASP A 99 -4.80 6.99 4.00
N TYR A 100 -5.03 6.63 5.26
CA TYR A 100 -6.01 5.63 5.65
C TYR A 100 -7.44 6.03 5.23
N PHE A 101 -7.83 7.27 5.47
CA PHE A 101 -9.13 7.79 5.03
C PHE A 101 -9.21 7.95 3.51
N ARG A 102 -8.09 8.19 2.85
CA ARG A 102 -8.02 8.36 1.40
C ARG A 102 -8.14 7.03 0.65
N SER A 103 -7.56 5.95 1.19
CA SER A 103 -7.61 4.60 0.60
C SER A 103 -8.96 3.92 0.78
N ARG A 104 -9.73 4.26 1.80
CA ARG A 104 -11.09 3.75 2.05
C ARG A 104 -12.20 4.49 1.33
N LEU A 105 -11.91 5.49 0.52
CA LEU A 105 -12.93 6.15 -0.29
C LEU A 105 -13.51 5.14 -1.29
N PRO A 106 -14.85 4.94 -1.30
CA PRO A 106 -15.54 4.03 -2.24
C PRO A 106 -15.33 4.41 -3.72
N ASP A 107 -14.73 5.55 -3.97
CA ASP A 107 -14.38 6.07 -5.29
C ASP A 107 -13.19 5.37 -5.98
N GLY A 108 -12.42 4.56 -5.27
CA GLY A 108 -11.26 3.86 -5.87
C GLY A 108 -11.68 2.92 -7.01
N MET A 109 -12.74 2.14 -6.77
CA MET A 109 -13.31 1.24 -7.77
C MET A 109 -13.86 2.01 -8.97
N ARG A 110 -14.57 3.12 -8.72
CA ARG A 110 -15.14 3.97 -9.77
C ARG A 110 -14.06 4.65 -10.61
N LYS A 111 -13.02 5.18 -9.98
CA LYS A 111 -11.84 5.75 -10.68
C LYS A 111 -11.10 4.70 -11.50
N PHE A 112 -10.94 3.49 -10.93
CA PHE A 112 -10.35 2.36 -11.64
C PHE A 112 -11.17 1.96 -12.86
N LEU A 113 -12.50 1.81 -12.75
CA LEU A 113 -13.38 1.51 -13.87
C LEU A 113 -13.34 2.59 -14.94
N VAL A 114 -13.33 3.87 -14.57
CA VAL A 114 -13.19 4.98 -15.53
C VAL A 114 -11.85 4.91 -16.26
N ALA A 115 -10.75 4.66 -15.56
CA ALA A 115 -9.44 4.53 -16.18
C ALA A 115 -9.38 3.34 -17.16
N VAL A 116 -9.90 2.18 -16.76
CA VAL A 116 -9.98 0.99 -17.63
C VAL A 116 -10.84 1.28 -18.87
N THR A 117 -12.00 1.91 -18.71
CA THR A 117 -12.89 2.25 -19.83
C THR A 117 -12.21 3.19 -20.81
N LEU A 118 -11.47 4.19 -20.33
CA LEU A 118 -10.72 5.11 -21.19
C LEU A 118 -9.62 4.39 -21.97
N VAL A 119 -8.86 3.50 -21.33
CA VAL A 119 -7.79 2.72 -21.99
C VAL A 119 -8.38 1.81 -23.07
N VAL A 120 -9.44 1.04 -22.72
CA VAL A 120 -10.10 0.13 -23.65
C VAL A 120 -10.74 0.91 -24.82
N GLY A 121 -11.36 2.06 -24.55
CA GLY A 121 -11.93 2.94 -25.57
C GLY A 121 -10.86 3.50 -26.50
N PHE A 122 -9.72 3.91 -25.97
CA PHE A 122 -8.62 4.42 -26.78
C PHE A 122 -8.01 3.34 -27.69
N VAL A 123 -7.74 2.16 -27.14
CA VAL A 123 -7.19 1.03 -27.91
C VAL A 123 -8.20 0.55 -28.96
N GLY A 124 -9.46 0.34 -28.58
CA GLY A 124 -10.51 -0.08 -29.50
C GLY A 124 -10.79 0.94 -30.60
N GLY A 125 -10.81 2.22 -30.23
CA GLY A 125 -10.95 3.34 -31.20
C GLY A 125 -9.80 3.41 -32.18
N SER A 126 -8.57 3.20 -31.74
CA SER A 126 -7.37 3.17 -32.59
C SER A 126 -7.43 2.03 -33.63
N ILE A 127 -7.85 0.85 -33.20
CA ILE A 127 -8.01 -0.31 -34.10
C ILE A 127 -9.13 -0.08 -35.12
N ALA A 128 -10.27 0.46 -34.68
CA ALA A 128 -11.39 0.78 -35.56
C ALA A 128 -11.01 1.82 -36.63
N MET A 129 -10.28 2.87 -36.19
CA MET A 129 -9.81 3.92 -37.09
C MET A 129 -8.81 3.37 -38.12
N ALA A 130 -7.86 2.54 -37.68
CA ALA A 130 -6.91 1.88 -38.56
C ALA A 130 -7.63 0.97 -39.59
N SER A 131 -8.59 0.18 -39.14
CA SER A 131 -9.38 -0.69 -40.03
C SER A 131 -10.22 0.11 -41.07
N TYR A 132 -10.75 1.26 -40.64
CA TYR A 132 -11.50 2.14 -41.52
C TYR A 132 -10.61 2.76 -42.60
N THR A 133 -9.42 3.22 -42.20
CA THR A 133 -8.44 3.84 -43.10
C THR A 133 -7.96 2.83 -44.14
N VAL A 134 -7.65 1.61 -43.74
CA VAL A 134 -7.25 0.54 -44.65
C VAL A 134 -8.34 0.20 -45.67
N LYS A 135 -9.61 0.19 -45.26
CA LYS A 135 -10.74 -0.05 -46.18
C LYS A 135 -10.93 1.10 -47.19
N GLN A 136 -10.71 2.36 -46.78
CA GLN A 136 -10.92 3.53 -47.63
C GLN A 136 -9.77 3.79 -48.61
N THR A 137 -8.53 3.59 -48.16
CA THR A 137 -7.35 3.94 -48.94
C THR A 137 -6.77 2.78 -49.74
N GLY A 138 -7.21 1.55 -49.49
CA GLY A 138 -6.59 0.36 -50.08
C GLY A 138 -5.10 0.20 -49.73
N ALA A 139 -4.59 1.05 -48.87
CA ALA A 139 -3.20 1.05 -48.48
C ALA A 139 -2.93 -0.05 -47.41
N CYS A 140 -2.11 -0.97 -47.75
CA CYS A 140 -1.53 -1.89 -46.78
C CYS A 140 -0.59 -1.13 -45.88
N ILE A 141 -0.81 -1.22 -44.57
CA ILE A 141 0.14 -0.68 -43.59
C ILE A 141 1.36 -1.61 -43.55
N ASP A 142 2.50 -1.06 -43.88
CA ASP A 142 3.79 -1.72 -44.11
C ASP A 142 4.40 -2.42 -42.90
N THR A 143 3.65 -2.58 -41.81
CA THR A 143 4.11 -3.19 -40.52
C THR A 143 3.49 -4.55 -40.19
N THR A 144 2.61 -5.06 -41.03
CA THR A 144 2.01 -6.40 -40.92
C THR A 144 2.29 -7.25 -42.16
N PRO A 145 2.24 -8.59 -42.10
CA PRO A 145 2.73 -9.50 -43.13
C PRO A 145 2.29 -9.11 -44.53
N PRO A 146 3.13 -9.39 -45.55
CA PRO A 146 3.03 -8.78 -46.89
C PRO A 146 1.62 -8.90 -47.46
N CYS A 147 1.07 -7.77 -47.87
CA CYS A 147 -0.18 -7.75 -48.60
C CYS A 147 0.06 -8.38 -49.98
N PHE A 148 -0.39 -9.60 -50.16
CA PHE A 148 -0.46 -10.21 -51.46
C PHE A 148 -1.55 -9.51 -52.28
N THR A 149 -1.19 -8.80 -53.29
CA THR A 149 -2.15 -8.37 -54.33
C THR A 149 -2.64 -9.61 -55.07
N LYS A 150 -3.93 -9.61 -55.41
CA LYS A 150 -4.58 -10.72 -56.11
C LYS A 150 -3.90 -11.14 -57.41
N ALA A 151 -2.95 -10.33 -57.89
CA ALA A 151 -2.12 -10.57 -59.09
C ALA A 151 -0.88 -11.42 -58.84
N GLU A 152 -0.52 -11.69 -57.54
CA GLU A 152 0.67 -12.48 -57.19
C GLU A 152 0.34 -13.89 -56.69
N LEU A 153 -0.94 -14.25 -56.68
CA LEU A 153 -1.31 -15.64 -56.46
C LEU A 153 -1.05 -16.45 -57.74
N PRO A 154 -0.15 -17.44 -57.73
CA PRO A 154 0.01 -18.31 -58.91
C PRO A 154 -1.31 -19.03 -59.16
N ASP A 155 -1.77 -18.98 -60.42
CA ASP A 155 -2.93 -19.78 -60.84
C ASP A 155 -2.61 -21.25 -60.53
N SER A 156 -3.42 -21.80 -59.64
CA SER A 156 -3.37 -23.27 -59.34
C SER A 156 -4.10 -23.96 -60.46
N ASP A 157 -3.34 -24.51 -61.41
CA ASP A 157 -3.80 -25.54 -62.31
C ASP A 157 -4.18 -26.80 -61.53
#